data_4ef42bb0656bbe92aa48b0c57bad930f
#
_entry.id   4ef42bb0656bbe92aa48b0c57bad930f
#
_cell.length_a   1.000
_cell.length_b   1.000
_cell.length_c   1.000
_cell.angle_alpha   90.00
_cell.angle_beta   90.00
_cell.angle_gamma   90.00
#
_symmetry.space_group_name_H-M   'P 1'
#
loop_
_entity.id
_entity.type
_entity.pdbx_description
1 polymer ?
#
loop_
_entity_poly.entity_id
_entity_poly.type
_entity_poly.pdbx_seq_one_letter_code
_entity_poly.pdbx_strand_id
1 'polypeptide(L)'
;MFFKILYILILALLPAQSEEQKFVEIFKSSAPAVVFINTVRLELDPFELLFERRPVRGIGSGFIIDADEGLILTNAHVILDPRSKIIVTLHGGEKIPAVLVGLDEEYDVALLKLSIKPRNRPKEVRLGSSSSLEVGRRVLAIGNPFGLDWTMTSGIVSAVNRTVKSAKDYMRMIQSDAAINPGSSGGPLLDLTGSVVGINTQIVSETGNFAGVSFAIPIDEVKEILPDLKRFGRVKRPFFGWVLQDTQFGVAVRRVLRDSPAFEAGFVGLERIIQNRRGFEIVLDIESADFILEINGVPVKSTSELFAEIKRLRNAEGFYFLVRNGLDSRKLRRVFVRPIYR
;
A
#
# COMPACT_ATOMS: atom_id res chain seq x y z
N MET A 1 -22.40 0.10 -56.44
CA MET A 1 -22.62 -0.78 -55.25
C MET A 1 -21.43 -1.71 -54.98
N PHE A 2 -20.74 -2.21 -55.97
CA PHE A 2 -19.55 -3.10 -55.83
C PHE A 2 -18.31 -2.44 -55.22
N PHE A 3 -18.05 -1.16 -55.42
CA PHE A 3 -16.89 -0.45 -54.85
C PHE A 3 -16.97 -0.20 -53.31
N LYS A 4 -18.18 -0.07 -52.77
CA LYS A 4 -18.32 0.11 -51.30
C LYS A 4 -18.11 -1.17 -50.50
N ILE A 5 -18.40 -2.33 -51.09
CA ILE A 5 -18.21 -3.64 -50.45
C ILE A 5 -16.69 -3.98 -50.41
N LEU A 6 -15.93 -3.60 -51.42
CA LEU A 6 -14.47 -3.82 -51.46
C LEU A 6 -13.73 -2.99 -50.38
N TYR A 7 -14.21 -1.76 -50.08
CA TYR A 7 -13.60 -0.93 -49.05
C TYR A 7 -13.85 -1.45 -47.61
N ILE A 8 -15.01 -2.06 -47.36
CA ILE A 8 -15.33 -2.69 -46.10
C ILE A 8 -14.52 -3.98 -45.87
N LEU A 9 -14.24 -4.74 -46.92
CA LEU A 9 -13.41 -5.95 -46.86
C LEU A 9 -11.92 -5.63 -46.61
N ILE A 10 -11.40 -4.50 -47.12
CA ILE A 10 -10.01 -4.08 -46.93
C ILE A 10 -9.80 -3.53 -45.47
N LEU A 11 -10.80 -2.90 -44.85
CA LEU A 11 -10.70 -2.50 -43.46
C LEU A 11 -10.74 -3.69 -42.47
N ALA A 12 -11.30 -4.83 -42.87
CA ALA A 12 -11.35 -6.05 -42.07
C ALA A 12 -10.06 -6.88 -42.11
N LEU A 13 -9.08 -6.50 -42.94
CA LEU A 13 -7.81 -7.21 -43.17
C LEU A 13 -6.59 -6.52 -42.54
N LEU A 14 -6.77 -5.52 -41.66
CA LEU A 14 -5.66 -5.11 -40.79
C LEU A 14 -5.39 -6.29 -39.84
N PRO A 15 -4.19 -6.92 -39.93
CA PRO A 15 -3.88 -8.02 -39.01
C PRO A 15 -4.03 -7.52 -37.60
N ALA A 16 -4.85 -8.20 -36.80
CA ALA A 16 -4.91 -7.94 -35.38
C ALA A 16 -3.48 -8.04 -34.84
N GLN A 17 -2.98 -6.95 -34.22
CA GLN A 17 -1.64 -6.93 -33.70
C GLN A 17 -1.43 -8.13 -32.76
N SER A 18 -0.37 -8.91 -32.97
CA SER A 18 -0.11 -10.08 -32.16
C SER A 18 0.09 -9.68 -30.72
N GLU A 19 -0.28 -10.52 -29.77
CA GLU A 19 -0.08 -10.26 -28.33
C GLU A 19 1.41 -9.99 -28.05
N GLU A 20 2.30 -10.72 -28.71
CA GLU A 20 3.74 -10.53 -28.63
C GLU A 20 4.18 -9.12 -29.04
N GLN A 21 3.69 -8.64 -30.20
CA GLN A 21 4.01 -7.30 -30.68
C GLN A 21 3.53 -6.23 -29.70
N LYS A 22 2.38 -6.44 -29.08
CA LYS A 22 1.84 -5.54 -28.06
C LYS A 22 2.71 -5.50 -26.81
N PHE A 23 3.24 -6.64 -26.35
CA PHE A 23 4.16 -6.69 -25.22
C PHE A 23 5.45 -5.91 -25.52
N VAL A 24 6.02 -6.08 -26.71
CA VAL A 24 7.21 -5.33 -27.15
C VAL A 24 6.95 -3.83 -27.13
N GLU A 25 5.79 -3.37 -27.62
CA GLU A 25 5.44 -1.95 -27.65
C GLU A 25 5.23 -1.37 -26.24
N ILE A 26 4.53 -2.11 -25.38
CA ILE A 26 4.34 -1.71 -23.99
C ILE A 26 5.70 -1.59 -23.28
N PHE A 27 6.60 -2.56 -23.47
CA PHE A 27 7.94 -2.49 -22.89
C PHE A 27 8.69 -1.25 -23.39
N LYS A 28 8.76 -1.03 -24.70
CA LYS A 28 9.47 0.12 -25.29
C LYS A 28 8.90 1.47 -24.82
N SER A 29 7.60 1.56 -24.58
CA SER A 29 6.96 2.79 -24.15
C SER A 29 7.07 3.02 -22.64
N SER A 30 7.01 1.96 -21.81
CA SER A 30 6.91 2.05 -20.36
C SER A 30 8.25 1.88 -19.63
N ALA A 31 9.17 1.04 -20.12
CA ALA A 31 10.47 0.83 -19.51
C ALA A 31 11.28 2.14 -19.30
N PRO A 32 11.23 3.14 -20.21
CA PRO A 32 11.91 4.41 -19.98
C PRO A 32 11.39 5.24 -18.80
N ALA A 33 10.20 4.92 -18.29
CA ALA A 33 9.65 5.56 -17.09
C ALA A 33 9.97 4.79 -15.81
N VAL A 34 10.46 3.54 -15.94
CA VAL A 34 10.85 2.71 -14.78
C VAL A 34 12.27 3.05 -14.37
N VAL A 35 12.50 3.19 -13.07
CA VAL A 35 13.79 3.56 -12.51
C VAL A 35 14.29 2.51 -11.53
N PHE A 36 15.62 2.41 -11.40
CA PHE A 36 16.26 1.65 -10.35
C PHE A 36 16.52 2.56 -9.16
N ILE A 37 16.24 2.07 -7.96
CA ILE A 37 16.41 2.79 -6.71
C ILE A 37 17.43 2.06 -5.84
N ASN A 38 18.44 2.80 -5.40
CA ASN A 38 19.43 2.35 -4.44
C ASN A 38 19.36 3.27 -3.22
N THR A 39 19.17 2.67 -2.05
CA THR A 39 19.14 3.39 -0.77
C THR A 39 20.29 2.92 0.11
N VAL A 40 20.87 3.85 0.85
CA VAL A 40 21.96 3.55 1.78
C VAL A 40 21.65 4.23 3.11
N ARG A 41 21.66 3.45 4.18
CA ARG A 41 21.58 3.91 5.56
C ARG A 41 22.82 3.45 6.33
N LEU A 42 23.32 4.28 7.23
CA LEU A 42 24.37 3.91 8.17
C LEU A 42 23.73 3.44 9.47
N GLU A 43 23.90 2.18 9.82
CA GLU A 43 23.49 1.62 11.11
C GLU A 43 24.68 1.51 12.06
N LEU A 44 24.41 1.76 13.35
CA LEU A 44 25.39 1.44 14.40
C LEU A 44 25.37 -0.07 14.64
N ASP A 45 26.51 -0.72 14.60
CA ASP A 45 26.62 -2.12 15.01
C ASP A 45 26.58 -2.18 16.54
N PRO A 46 25.54 -2.77 17.16
CA PRO A 46 25.44 -2.83 18.61
C PRO A 46 26.47 -3.75 19.28
N PHE A 47 27.18 -4.55 18.50
CA PHE A 47 28.19 -5.49 18.99
C PHE A 47 29.64 -5.00 18.83
N GLU A 48 29.86 -3.88 18.12
CA GLU A 48 31.21 -3.33 17.97
C GLU A 48 31.48 -2.25 19.01
N LEU A 49 32.51 -2.48 19.84
CA LEU A 49 33.00 -1.58 20.90
C LEU A 49 33.45 -0.19 20.41
N LEU A 50 33.63 -0.01 19.11
CA LEU A 50 34.14 1.22 18.48
C LEU A 50 33.06 2.05 17.78
N PHE A 51 31.77 1.76 17.94
CA PHE A 51 30.67 2.49 17.29
C PHE A 51 30.82 2.61 15.77
N GLU A 52 31.38 1.61 15.11
CA GLU A 52 31.48 1.61 13.67
C GLU A 52 30.10 1.55 13.03
N ARG A 53 29.90 2.38 12.00
CA ARG A 53 28.67 2.43 11.24
C ARG A 53 28.78 1.56 10.02
N ARG A 54 27.92 0.56 9.90
CA ARG A 54 27.84 -0.29 8.70
C ARG A 54 26.80 0.25 7.71
N PRO A 55 27.12 0.31 6.40
CA PRO A 55 26.17 0.69 5.39
C PRO A 55 25.18 -0.46 5.13
N VAL A 56 23.91 -0.27 5.45
CA VAL A 56 22.81 -1.12 5.01
C VAL A 56 22.27 -0.57 3.70
N ARG A 57 22.11 -1.46 2.71
CA ARG A 57 21.67 -1.09 1.37
C ARG A 57 20.29 -1.68 1.09
N GLY A 58 19.39 -0.85 0.56
CA GLY A 58 18.13 -1.27 -0.04
C GLY A 58 18.22 -1.10 -1.56
N ILE A 59 17.62 -2.02 -2.28
CA ILE A 59 17.49 -1.97 -3.73
C ILE A 59 16.05 -2.22 -4.14
N GLY A 60 15.60 -1.56 -5.19
CA GLY A 60 14.28 -1.76 -5.76
C GLY A 60 14.10 -0.99 -7.05
N SER A 61 12.90 -1.05 -7.54
CA SER A 61 12.44 -0.29 -8.69
C SER A 61 11.48 0.82 -8.26
N GLY A 62 11.22 1.74 -9.18
CA GLY A 62 10.16 2.72 -9.08
C GLY A 62 9.71 3.11 -10.46
N PHE A 63 8.74 3.98 -10.56
CA PHE A 63 8.30 4.52 -11.84
C PHE A 63 7.89 5.98 -11.72
N ILE A 64 8.19 6.75 -12.76
CA ILE A 64 7.93 8.18 -12.84
C ILE A 64 6.45 8.38 -13.16
N ILE A 65 5.76 9.16 -12.32
CA ILE A 65 4.33 9.51 -12.46
C ILE A 65 4.12 10.96 -12.89
N ASP A 66 5.17 11.77 -12.76
CA ASP A 66 5.18 13.17 -13.18
C ASP A 66 6.62 13.53 -13.56
N ALA A 67 6.87 13.70 -14.84
CA ALA A 67 8.21 13.95 -15.36
C ALA A 67 8.67 15.40 -15.14
N ASP A 68 7.73 16.36 -15.03
CA ASP A 68 8.04 17.76 -14.85
C ASP A 68 8.40 18.07 -13.39
N GLU A 69 7.68 17.46 -12.45
CA GLU A 69 8.00 17.54 -11.02
C GLU A 69 9.07 16.53 -10.59
N GLY A 70 9.38 15.53 -11.42
CA GLY A 70 10.31 14.44 -11.12
C GLY A 70 9.80 13.50 -10.01
N LEU A 71 8.48 13.25 -9.98
CA LEU A 71 7.86 12.41 -8.96
C LEU A 71 7.90 10.93 -9.34
N ILE A 72 8.26 10.10 -8.37
CA ILE A 72 8.43 8.64 -8.52
C ILE A 72 7.67 7.93 -7.43
N LEU A 73 6.89 6.90 -7.80
CA LEU A 73 6.30 5.94 -6.88
C LEU A 73 7.20 4.71 -6.75
N THR A 74 7.27 4.18 -5.53
CA THR A 74 7.96 2.94 -5.17
C THR A 74 7.36 2.35 -3.88
N ASN A 75 7.89 1.22 -3.39
CA ASN A 75 7.51 0.68 -2.09
C ASN A 75 8.22 1.39 -0.93
N ALA A 76 7.55 1.44 0.22
CA ALA A 76 8.11 2.00 1.45
C ALA A 76 9.32 1.20 1.94
N HIS A 77 9.26 -0.14 1.88
CA HIS A 77 10.36 -1.01 2.32
C HIS A 77 11.64 -0.84 1.47
N VAL A 78 11.56 -0.34 0.23
CA VAL A 78 12.73 0.00 -0.60
C VAL A 78 13.52 1.16 0.00
N ILE A 79 12.87 2.05 0.75
CA ILE A 79 13.49 3.25 1.31
C ILE A 79 14.26 2.98 2.60
N LEU A 80 14.04 1.85 3.28
CA LEU A 80 14.63 1.42 4.54
C LEU A 80 14.32 2.35 5.73
N ASP A 81 14.66 3.62 5.60
CA ASP A 81 14.50 4.66 6.63
C ASP A 81 14.32 6.02 5.93
N PRO A 82 13.47 6.91 6.45
CA PRO A 82 13.27 8.26 5.87
C PRO A 82 14.56 9.09 5.73
N ARG A 83 15.62 8.76 6.48
CA ARG A 83 16.93 9.46 6.44
C ARG A 83 17.93 8.79 5.50
N SER A 84 17.54 7.73 4.79
CA SER A 84 18.43 7.05 3.84
C SER A 84 18.86 7.98 2.72
N LYS A 85 20.09 7.85 2.28
CA LYS A 85 20.53 8.40 0.99
C LYS A 85 19.84 7.63 -0.14
N ILE A 86 19.15 8.33 -1.02
CA ILE A 86 18.41 7.73 -2.14
C ILE A 86 19.05 8.16 -3.45
N ILE A 87 19.46 7.20 -4.26
CA ILE A 87 19.99 7.41 -5.62
C ILE A 87 19.07 6.68 -6.59
N VAL A 88 18.53 7.44 -7.53
CA VAL A 88 17.69 6.94 -8.63
C VAL A 88 18.54 6.85 -9.88
N THR A 89 18.52 5.68 -10.54
CA THR A 89 19.13 5.50 -11.86
C THR A 89 18.01 5.47 -12.90
N LEU A 90 18.00 6.43 -13.80
CA LEU A 90 17.05 6.53 -14.90
C LEU A 90 17.39 5.53 -16.01
N HIS A 91 16.39 5.24 -16.85
CA HIS A 91 16.62 4.51 -18.10
C HIS A 91 17.64 5.26 -18.98
N GLY A 92 18.75 4.64 -19.28
CA GLY A 92 19.91 5.31 -19.92
C GLY A 92 21.07 5.57 -18.97
N GLY A 93 20.96 5.19 -17.69
CA GLY A 93 22.09 5.11 -16.75
C GLY A 93 22.39 6.39 -15.97
N GLU A 94 21.66 7.49 -16.22
CA GLU A 94 21.85 8.73 -15.44
C GLU A 94 21.44 8.49 -13.96
N LYS A 95 22.36 8.82 -13.05
CA LYS A 95 22.17 8.68 -11.60
C LYS A 95 21.86 10.02 -10.97
N ILE A 96 20.71 10.14 -10.32
CA ILE A 96 20.21 11.37 -9.72
C ILE A 96 19.86 11.13 -8.26
N PRO A 97 20.32 11.99 -7.33
CA PRO A 97 19.84 11.97 -5.96
C PRO A 97 18.33 12.25 -5.92
N ALA A 98 17.63 11.59 -5.00
CA ALA A 98 16.22 11.84 -4.76
C ALA A 98 15.96 12.08 -3.27
N VAL A 99 14.86 12.76 -2.99
CA VAL A 99 14.36 12.99 -1.63
C VAL A 99 13.03 12.29 -1.42
N LEU A 100 12.79 11.86 -0.21
CA LEU A 100 11.50 11.32 0.21
C LEU A 100 10.51 12.48 0.35
N VAL A 101 9.41 12.44 -0.40
CA VAL A 101 8.29 13.39 -0.30
C VAL A 101 7.26 12.89 0.69
N GLY A 102 6.96 11.60 0.66
CA GLY A 102 6.01 11.00 1.57
C GLY A 102 6.15 9.47 1.63
N LEU A 103 5.77 8.92 2.77
CA LEU A 103 5.88 7.49 3.07
C LEU A 103 4.61 7.01 3.78
N ASP A 104 4.16 5.83 3.40
CA ASP A 104 3.13 5.09 4.10
C ASP A 104 3.54 3.63 4.24
N GLU A 105 3.85 3.22 5.47
CA GLU A 105 4.28 1.85 5.75
C GLU A 105 3.12 0.85 5.78
N GLU A 106 1.89 1.32 6.00
CA GLU A 106 0.72 0.45 6.04
C GLU A 106 0.34 -0.02 4.63
N TYR A 107 0.38 0.90 3.64
CA TYR A 107 0.20 0.57 2.24
C TYR A 107 1.49 0.15 1.54
N ASP A 108 2.63 0.19 2.22
CA ASP A 108 3.95 -0.06 1.64
C ASP A 108 4.23 0.81 0.40
N VAL A 109 3.92 2.11 0.47
CA VAL A 109 4.08 3.06 -0.63
C VAL A 109 4.99 4.22 -0.22
N ALA A 110 5.92 4.60 -1.09
CA ALA A 110 6.72 5.80 -0.97
C ALA A 110 6.64 6.67 -2.22
N LEU A 111 6.59 7.98 -2.01
CA LEU A 111 6.68 9.01 -3.04
C LEU A 111 8.02 9.70 -2.93
N LEU A 112 8.80 9.66 -4.00
CA LEU A 112 10.09 10.32 -4.10
C LEU A 112 10.02 11.48 -5.08
N LYS A 113 10.98 12.42 -4.96
CA LYS A 113 11.21 13.49 -5.92
C LYS A 113 12.69 13.56 -6.29
N LEU A 114 12.99 13.65 -7.56
CA LEU A 114 14.34 13.90 -8.05
C LEU A 114 14.84 15.25 -7.53
N SER A 115 16.05 15.29 -6.97
CA SER A 115 16.62 16.52 -6.37
C SER A 115 17.09 17.51 -7.41
N ILE A 116 17.40 17.05 -8.61
CA ILE A 116 17.82 17.87 -9.75
C ILE A 116 17.09 17.39 -11.01
N LYS A 117 16.92 18.29 -11.97
CA LYS A 117 16.33 17.94 -13.27
C LYS A 117 17.26 17.01 -14.05
N PRO A 118 16.72 15.93 -14.65
CA PRO A 118 17.47 15.08 -15.58
C PRO A 118 17.97 15.87 -16.78
N ARG A 119 19.04 15.40 -17.42
CA ARG A 119 19.57 15.98 -18.67
C ARG A 119 18.54 15.96 -19.79
N ASN A 120 17.78 14.87 -19.89
CA ASN A 120 16.66 14.74 -20.81
C ASN A 120 15.38 14.52 -20.00
N ARG A 121 14.26 15.07 -20.47
CA ARG A 121 12.95 14.84 -19.84
C ARG A 121 12.65 13.35 -19.87
N PRO A 122 12.49 12.70 -18.71
CA PRO A 122 12.19 11.28 -18.67
C PRO A 122 10.77 11.00 -19.15
N LYS A 123 10.48 9.75 -19.49
CA LYS A 123 9.10 9.32 -19.72
C LYS A 123 8.37 9.18 -18.38
N GLU A 124 7.06 9.28 -18.42
CA GLU A 124 6.16 9.00 -17.31
C GLU A 124 5.15 7.94 -17.73
N VAL A 125 4.64 7.17 -16.76
CA VAL A 125 3.59 6.18 -16.99
C VAL A 125 2.23 6.74 -16.61
N ARG A 126 1.20 6.28 -17.31
CA ARG A 126 -0.18 6.59 -16.97
C ARG A 126 -0.68 5.68 -15.85
N LEU A 127 -1.25 6.25 -14.79
CA LEU A 127 -1.94 5.50 -13.77
C LEU A 127 -3.32 5.06 -14.31
N GLY A 128 -3.53 3.76 -14.37
CA GLY A 128 -4.77 3.12 -14.81
C GLY A 128 -5.79 2.97 -13.68
N SER A 129 -6.55 1.88 -13.68
CA SER A 129 -7.47 1.52 -12.60
C SER A 129 -7.35 0.04 -12.26
N SER A 130 -7.25 -0.24 -10.96
CA SER A 130 -7.23 -1.61 -10.44
C SER A 130 -8.64 -2.18 -10.21
N SER A 131 -9.67 -1.33 -10.12
CA SER A 131 -11.06 -1.76 -9.91
C SER A 131 -11.66 -2.47 -11.13
N SER A 132 -11.09 -2.27 -12.32
CA SER A 132 -11.51 -2.95 -13.55
C SER A 132 -10.82 -4.29 -13.80
N LEU A 133 -9.92 -4.71 -12.90
CA LEU A 133 -9.22 -5.98 -13.06
C LEU A 133 -10.13 -7.16 -12.75
N GLU A 134 -10.00 -8.20 -13.58
CA GLU A 134 -10.67 -9.48 -13.42
C GLU A 134 -9.64 -10.60 -13.47
N VAL A 135 -9.93 -11.72 -12.78
CA VAL A 135 -9.09 -12.92 -12.85
C VAL A 135 -8.97 -13.40 -14.29
N GLY A 136 -7.76 -13.76 -14.70
CA GLY A 136 -7.44 -14.17 -16.06
C GLY A 136 -6.98 -13.03 -16.99
N ARG A 137 -7.10 -11.75 -16.59
CA ARG A 137 -6.55 -10.64 -17.38
C ARG A 137 -5.03 -10.68 -17.40
N ARG A 138 -4.44 -10.44 -18.57
CA ARG A 138 -2.98 -10.32 -18.75
C ARG A 138 -2.44 -9.09 -18.04
N VAL A 139 -1.31 -9.27 -17.37
CA VAL A 139 -0.54 -8.19 -16.73
C VAL A 139 0.95 -8.36 -17.02
N LEU A 140 1.67 -7.24 -17.03
CA LEU A 140 3.10 -7.15 -17.31
C LEU A 140 3.77 -6.44 -16.14
N ALA A 141 4.77 -7.07 -15.55
CA ALA A 141 5.56 -6.46 -14.49
C ALA A 141 6.90 -5.98 -15.09
N ILE A 142 7.27 -4.71 -14.84
CA ILE A 142 8.56 -4.16 -15.23
C ILE A 142 9.34 -3.78 -13.98
N GLY A 143 10.62 -4.14 -13.97
CA GLY A 143 11.56 -3.79 -12.91
C GLY A 143 12.98 -3.75 -13.41
N ASN A 144 13.89 -3.36 -12.53
CA ASN A 144 15.34 -3.43 -12.78
C ASN A 144 16.00 -4.24 -11.67
N PRO A 145 15.88 -5.59 -11.71
CA PRO A 145 16.49 -6.45 -10.71
C PRO A 145 18.00 -6.27 -10.73
N PHE A 146 18.57 -6.08 -9.55
CA PHE A 146 20.03 -5.93 -9.34
C PHE A 146 20.66 -4.69 -10.00
N GLY A 147 19.89 -3.77 -10.62
CA GLY A 147 20.44 -2.59 -11.30
C GLY A 147 21.22 -2.91 -12.58
N LEU A 148 21.03 -4.10 -13.16
CA LEU A 148 21.75 -4.55 -14.34
C LEU A 148 21.04 -4.09 -15.61
N ASP A 149 19.74 -4.39 -15.74
CA ASP A 149 18.95 -4.04 -16.90
C ASP A 149 17.45 -4.06 -16.59
N TRP A 150 16.66 -3.35 -17.42
CA TRP A 150 15.20 -3.36 -17.31
C TRP A 150 14.66 -4.68 -17.85
N THR A 151 13.92 -5.38 -17.02
CA THR A 151 13.30 -6.66 -17.35
C THR A 151 11.80 -6.56 -17.29
N MET A 152 11.13 -7.31 -18.17
CA MET A 152 9.69 -7.48 -18.17
C MET A 152 9.34 -8.95 -17.99
N THR A 153 8.39 -9.20 -17.10
CA THR A 153 7.73 -10.50 -16.95
C THR A 153 6.25 -10.35 -17.25
N SER A 154 5.63 -11.42 -17.74
CA SER A 154 4.20 -11.46 -18.05
C SER A 154 3.50 -12.55 -17.26
N GLY A 155 2.25 -12.31 -16.93
CA GLY A 155 1.40 -13.25 -16.25
C GLY A 155 -0.06 -12.88 -16.39
N ILE A 156 -0.90 -13.44 -15.53
CA ILE A 156 -2.32 -13.11 -15.43
C ILE A 156 -2.65 -12.66 -14.00
N VAL A 157 -3.74 -11.95 -13.85
CA VAL A 157 -4.35 -11.73 -12.55
C VAL A 157 -4.90 -13.06 -12.04
N SER A 158 -4.35 -13.58 -10.95
CA SER A 158 -4.77 -14.83 -10.32
C SER A 158 -5.87 -14.63 -9.26
N ALA A 159 -5.87 -13.48 -8.59
CA ALA A 159 -6.95 -13.03 -7.70
C ALA A 159 -6.96 -11.51 -7.58
N VAL A 160 -8.12 -10.95 -7.32
CA VAL A 160 -8.32 -9.54 -6.95
C VAL A 160 -8.76 -9.46 -5.50
N ASN A 161 -8.41 -8.35 -4.83
CA ASN A 161 -8.79 -8.10 -3.43
C ASN A 161 -8.34 -9.21 -2.45
N ARG A 162 -7.21 -9.88 -2.73
CA ARG A 162 -6.67 -10.89 -1.84
C ARG A 162 -6.21 -10.23 -0.55
N THR A 163 -6.83 -10.61 0.58
CA THR A 163 -6.38 -10.13 1.89
C THR A 163 -5.10 -10.84 2.28
N VAL A 164 -4.03 -10.08 2.44
CA VAL A 164 -2.71 -10.57 2.84
C VAL A 164 -2.29 -9.87 4.10
N LYS A 165 -1.73 -10.62 5.06
CA LYS A 165 -1.19 -10.06 6.29
C LYS A 165 0.10 -9.30 5.97
N SER A 166 0.08 -7.99 6.17
CA SER A 166 1.26 -7.11 6.12
C SER A 166 1.94 -7.06 7.49
N ALA A 167 3.08 -6.38 7.58
CA ALA A 167 3.79 -6.19 8.85
C ALA A 167 2.94 -5.49 9.92
N LYS A 168 1.99 -4.64 9.54
CA LYS A 168 1.17 -3.83 10.46
C LYS A 168 -0.33 -4.14 10.39
N ASP A 169 -0.85 -4.63 9.24
CA ASP A 169 -2.29 -4.86 9.06
C ASP A 169 -2.56 -5.82 7.89
N TYR A 170 -3.83 -6.03 7.57
CA TYR A 170 -4.28 -6.78 6.40
C TYR A 170 -4.47 -5.85 5.22
N MET A 171 -3.79 -6.14 4.10
CA MET A 171 -3.88 -5.37 2.87
C MET A 171 -4.63 -6.16 1.79
N ARG A 172 -5.42 -5.45 0.98
CA ARG A 172 -5.99 -6.00 -0.25
C ARG A 172 -4.94 -5.90 -1.36
N MET A 173 -4.61 -7.02 -1.97
CA MET A 173 -3.59 -7.10 -2.99
C MET A 173 -4.15 -7.70 -4.28
N ILE A 174 -3.55 -7.33 -5.40
CA ILE A 174 -3.66 -8.05 -6.67
C ILE A 174 -2.68 -9.21 -6.60
N GLN A 175 -3.17 -10.44 -6.78
CA GLN A 175 -2.32 -11.62 -6.94
C GLN A 175 -2.12 -11.90 -8.43
N SER A 176 -0.88 -12.23 -8.82
CA SER A 176 -0.50 -12.56 -10.19
C SER A 176 0.54 -13.69 -10.20
N ASP A 177 0.69 -14.36 -11.33
CA ASP A 177 1.78 -15.31 -11.61
C ASP A 177 2.91 -14.67 -12.44
N ALA A 178 2.86 -13.36 -12.72
CA ALA A 178 4.00 -12.64 -13.28
C ALA A 178 5.18 -12.68 -12.28
N ALA A 179 6.33 -13.16 -12.73
CA ALA A 179 7.47 -13.35 -11.84
C ALA A 179 8.02 -12.02 -11.30
N ILE A 180 8.07 -11.89 -9.98
CA ILE A 180 8.69 -10.79 -9.25
C ILE A 180 9.89 -11.32 -8.49
N ASN A 181 11.04 -10.65 -8.64
CA ASN A 181 12.30 -11.00 -7.99
C ASN A 181 12.83 -9.81 -7.19
N PRO A 182 13.78 -10.02 -6.25
CA PRO A 182 14.46 -8.94 -5.56
C PRO A 182 14.97 -7.86 -6.51
N GLY A 183 14.59 -6.61 -6.27
CA GLY A 183 14.86 -5.47 -7.15
C GLY A 183 13.71 -5.10 -8.09
N SER A 184 12.71 -5.97 -8.32
CA SER A 184 11.49 -5.62 -9.05
C SER A 184 10.43 -4.94 -8.17
N SER A 185 10.56 -5.05 -6.84
CA SER A 185 9.68 -4.38 -5.88
C SER A 185 9.69 -2.88 -6.09
N GLY A 186 8.52 -2.26 -6.06
CA GLY A 186 8.31 -0.84 -6.36
C GLY A 186 8.13 -0.52 -7.84
N GLY A 187 8.40 -1.45 -8.75
CA GLY A 187 8.12 -1.30 -10.18
C GLY A 187 6.62 -1.41 -10.50
N PRO A 188 6.18 -0.96 -11.70
CA PRO A 188 4.79 -0.99 -12.10
C PRO A 188 4.33 -2.40 -12.50
N LEU A 189 3.08 -2.74 -12.15
CA LEU A 189 2.28 -3.77 -12.79
C LEU A 189 1.39 -3.07 -13.83
N LEU A 190 1.49 -3.47 -15.09
CA LEU A 190 0.80 -2.83 -16.22
C LEU A 190 -0.29 -3.74 -16.78
N ASP A 191 -1.35 -3.15 -17.29
CA ASP A 191 -2.32 -3.81 -18.16
C ASP A 191 -1.87 -3.81 -19.63
N LEU A 192 -2.65 -4.42 -20.50
CA LEU A 192 -2.37 -4.43 -21.94
C LEU A 192 -2.61 -3.09 -22.66
N THR A 193 -2.94 -2.03 -21.96
CA THR A 193 -2.92 -0.64 -22.47
C THR A 193 -1.64 0.09 -22.10
N GLY A 194 -0.73 -0.54 -21.35
CA GLY A 194 0.47 0.08 -20.80
C GLY A 194 0.18 0.99 -19.61
N SER A 195 -1.01 0.90 -19.01
CA SER A 195 -1.38 1.68 -17.82
C SER A 195 -1.04 0.91 -16.55
N VAL A 196 -0.58 1.63 -15.54
CA VAL A 196 -0.26 1.04 -14.23
C VAL A 196 -1.54 0.67 -13.50
N VAL A 197 -1.67 -0.61 -13.15
CA VAL A 197 -2.79 -1.16 -12.37
C VAL A 197 -2.37 -1.56 -10.96
N GLY A 198 -1.06 -1.61 -10.68
CA GLY A 198 -0.53 -1.88 -9.34
C GLY A 198 0.95 -1.54 -9.20
N ILE A 199 1.43 -1.56 -7.96
CA ILE A 199 2.86 -1.48 -7.61
C ILE A 199 3.31 -2.89 -7.20
N ASN A 200 4.26 -3.47 -7.92
CA ASN A 200 4.82 -4.77 -7.58
C ASN A 200 5.44 -4.73 -6.19
N THR A 201 5.11 -5.70 -5.34
CA THR A 201 5.72 -5.83 -4.01
C THR A 201 6.06 -7.29 -3.75
N GLN A 202 7.19 -7.52 -3.10
CA GLN A 202 7.56 -8.85 -2.66
C GLN A 202 6.96 -9.08 -1.28
N ILE A 203 6.00 -9.98 -1.18
CA ILE A 203 5.59 -10.50 0.12
C ILE A 203 6.56 -11.62 0.46
N VAL A 204 7.08 -11.56 1.68
CA VAL A 204 8.02 -12.53 2.22
C VAL A 204 7.42 -13.93 2.08
N SER A 205 7.90 -14.71 1.12
CA SER A 205 7.74 -16.16 1.15
C SER A 205 8.77 -16.71 2.15
N GLU A 206 8.50 -17.85 2.78
CA GLU A 206 9.44 -18.49 3.73
C GLU A 206 10.83 -18.74 3.12
N THR A 207 10.93 -18.76 1.79
CA THR A 207 12.17 -19.02 1.05
C THR A 207 12.76 -17.77 0.37
N GLY A 208 12.04 -16.63 0.37
CA GLY A 208 12.49 -15.39 -0.30
C GLY A 208 12.51 -15.44 -1.84
N ASN A 209 12.13 -16.57 -2.47
CA ASN A 209 12.14 -16.78 -3.91
C ASN A 209 10.71 -16.82 -4.48
N PHE A 210 10.58 -16.45 -5.76
CA PHE A 210 9.33 -16.57 -6.49
C PHE A 210 8.87 -18.04 -6.57
N ALA A 211 7.66 -18.31 -6.08
CA ALA A 211 7.04 -19.64 -6.03
C ALA A 211 5.75 -19.71 -6.88
N GLY A 212 5.67 -18.95 -7.98
CA GLY A 212 4.46 -18.88 -8.82
C GLY A 212 3.38 -17.92 -8.31
N VAL A 213 3.66 -17.18 -7.24
CA VAL A 213 2.73 -16.22 -6.64
C VAL A 213 3.45 -14.90 -6.42
N SER A 214 2.93 -13.83 -6.99
CA SER A 214 3.36 -12.46 -6.78
C SER A 214 2.18 -11.59 -6.34
N PHE A 215 2.49 -10.46 -5.75
CA PHE A 215 1.50 -9.51 -5.29
C PHE A 215 1.83 -8.11 -5.76
N ALA A 216 0.78 -7.32 -5.96
CA ALA A 216 0.90 -5.90 -6.26
C ALA A 216 -0.12 -5.10 -5.46
N ILE A 217 0.27 -3.92 -5.03
CA ILE A 217 -0.59 -2.95 -4.36
C ILE A 217 -1.52 -2.35 -5.42
N PRO A 218 -2.86 -2.40 -5.24
CA PRO A 218 -3.79 -1.84 -6.22
C PRO A 218 -3.56 -0.35 -6.44
N ILE A 219 -3.50 0.08 -7.70
CA ILE A 219 -3.20 1.49 -8.03
C ILE A 219 -4.28 2.46 -7.56
N ASP A 220 -5.55 2.02 -7.45
CA ASP A 220 -6.62 2.89 -6.97
C ASP A 220 -6.44 3.20 -5.46
N GLU A 221 -5.93 2.26 -4.64
CA GLU A 221 -5.55 2.51 -3.25
C GLU A 221 -4.42 3.56 -3.17
N VAL A 222 -3.43 3.46 -4.08
CA VAL A 222 -2.31 4.42 -4.16
C VAL A 222 -2.81 5.82 -4.53
N LYS A 223 -3.71 5.92 -5.52
CA LYS A 223 -4.31 7.21 -5.93
C LYS A 223 -5.06 7.88 -4.79
N GLU A 224 -5.73 7.11 -3.94
CA GLU A 224 -6.43 7.67 -2.79
C GLU A 224 -5.51 8.32 -1.77
N ILE A 225 -4.32 7.77 -1.56
CA ILE A 225 -3.37 8.27 -0.55
C ILE A 225 -2.35 9.28 -1.13
N LEU A 226 -2.17 9.31 -2.44
CA LEU A 226 -1.19 10.16 -3.11
C LEU A 226 -1.29 11.66 -2.78
N PRO A 227 -2.50 12.27 -2.69
CA PRO A 227 -2.64 13.66 -2.27
C PRO A 227 -2.10 13.92 -0.85
N ASP A 228 -2.33 12.99 0.07
CA ASP A 228 -1.84 13.10 1.44
C ASP A 228 -0.32 12.97 1.49
N LEU A 229 0.26 12.03 0.74
CA LEU A 229 1.72 11.87 0.63
C LEU A 229 2.38 13.13 0.05
N LYS A 230 1.79 13.72 -1.00
CA LYS A 230 2.27 14.97 -1.59
C LYS A 230 2.21 16.15 -0.62
N ARG A 231 1.11 16.28 0.12
CA ARG A 231 0.84 17.48 0.93
C ARG A 231 1.43 17.40 2.34
N PHE A 232 1.37 16.24 2.97
CA PHE A 232 1.69 16.06 4.39
C PHE A 232 2.88 15.14 4.64
N GLY A 233 3.41 14.50 3.59
CA GLY A 233 4.49 13.51 3.71
C GLY A 233 4.06 12.18 4.33
N ARG A 234 2.79 12.04 4.67
CA ARG A 234 2.20 10.83 5.28
C ARG A 234 0.70 10.78 5.03
N VAL A 235 0.12 9.59 5.14
CA VAL A 235 -1.34 9.42 5.09
C VAL A 235 -1.92 9.78 6.45
N LYS A 236 -2.89 10.68 6.44
CA LYS A 236 -3.63 11.03 7.65
C LYS A 236 -4.68 9.97 7.95
N ARG A 237 -4.61 9.38 9.14
CA ARG A 237 -5.56 8.38 9.62
C ARG A 237 -6.28 8.83 10.88
N PRO A 238 -7.57 8.51 11.02
CA PRO A 238 -8.29 8.80 12.25
C PRO A 238 -7.77 7.95 13.39
N PHE A 239 -7.25 8.59 14.42
CA PHE A 239 -6.79 7.97 15.66
C PHE A 239 -7.84 8.16 16.75
N PHE A 240 -8.29 7.05 17.33
CA PHE A 240 -9.28 7.03 18.39
C PHE A 240 -8.66 6.78 19.76
N GLY A 241 -7.52 6.10 19.82
CA GLY A 241 -6.82 5.78 21.08
C GLY A 241 -7.40 4.58 21.82
N TRP A 242 -7.85 3.58 21.07
CA TRP A 242 -8.26 2.29 21.62
C TRP A 242 -7.43 1.14 21.07
N VAL A 243 -7.48 0.01 21.78
CA VAL A 243 -7.09 -1.30 21.29
C VAL A 243 -8.34 -2.15 21.23
N LEU A 244 -8.60 -2.74 20.07
CA LEU A 244 -9.81 -3.52 19.81
C LEU A 244 -9.48 -5.01 19.74
N GLN A 245 -10.48 -5.86 19.99
CA GLN A 245 -10.38 -7.32 19.91
C GLN A 245 -11.68 -7.92 19.39
N ASP A 246 -11.56 -8.85 18.47
CA ASP A 246 -12.69 -9.66 18.04
C ASP A 246 -13.10 -10.64 19.13
N THR A 247 -14.41 -10.74 19.37
CA THR A 247 -15.01 -11.67 20.32
C THR A 247 -16.25 -12.29 19.70
N GLN A 248 -16.75 -13.36 20.27
CA GLN A 248 -18.05 -13.95 19.89
C GLN A 248 -19.24 -12.98 20.13
N PHE A 249 -19.04 -11.90 20.87
CA PHE A 249 -20.07 -10.92 21.22
C PHE A 249 -19.99 -9.62 20.36
N GLY A 250 -19.06 -9.54 19.41
CA GLY A 250 -18.77 -8.39 18.58
C GLY A 250 -17.37 -7.82 18.81
N VAL A 251 -17.14 -6.59 18.37
CA VAL A 251 -15.84 -5.90 18.49
C VAL A 251 -15.73 -5.30 19.91
N ALA A 252 -14.97 -5.94 20.78
CA ALA A 252 -14.73 -5.45 22.12
C ALA A 252 -13.66 -4.34 22.13
N VAL A 253 -13.90 -3.31 22.92
CA VAL A 253 -12.86 -2.34 23.29
C VAL A 253 -12.00 -3.01 24.35
N ARG A 254 -10.80 -3.45 23.99
CA ARG A 254 -9.88 -4.11 24.92
C ARG A 254 -9.25 -3.13 25.88
N ARG A 255 -8.74 -2.02 25.34
CA ARG A 255 -8.11 -0.96 26.14
C ARG A 255 -8.41 0.41 25.56
N VAL A 256 -8.56 1.39 26.39
CA VAL A 256 -8.66 2.82 26.03
C VAL A 256 -7.43 3.55 26.56
N LEU A 257 -6.76 4.29 25.70
CA LEU A 257 -5.62 5.12 26.08
C LEU A 257 -6.13 6.37 26.78
N ARG A 258 -5.49 6.76 27.87
CA ARG A 258 -5.79 8.04 28.56
C ARG A 258 -5.56 9.21 27.59
N ASP A 259 -6.33 10.27 27.77
CA ASP A 259 -6.23 11.51 26.99
C ASP A 259 -6.39 11.29 25.47
N SER A 260 -7.25 10.33 25.10
CA SER A 260 -7.57 10.00 23.72
C SER A 260 -9.02 10.31 23.40
N PRO A 261 -9.38 10.47 22.11
CA PRO A 261 -10.77 10.69 21.70
C PRO A 261 -11.76 9.64 22.22
N ALA A 262 -11.37 8.37 22.26
CA ALA A 262 -12.21 7.31 22.82
C ALA A 262 -12.37 7.45 24.34
N PHE A 263 -11.34 7.88 25.05
CA PHE A 263 -11.40 8.15 26.50
C PHE A 263 -12.35 9.32 26.78
N GLU A 264 -12.20 10.43 26.07
CA GLU A 264 -13.08 11.62 26.22
C GLU A 264 -14.52 11.31 25.88
N ALA A 265 -14.75 10.40 24.89
CA ALA A 265 -16.09 9.93 24.53
C ALA A 265 -16.68 8.90 25.51
N GLY A 266 -15.91 8.54 26.56
CA GLY A 266 -16.36 7.65 27.63
C GLY A 266 -16.42 6.17 27.25
N PHE A 267 -15.55 5.71 26.35
CA PHE A 267 -15.40 4.28 26.09
C PHE A 267 -14.72 3.58 27.28
N VAL A 268 -15.18 2.36 27.55
CA VAL A 268 -14.68 1.51 28.63
C VAL A 268 -14.04 0.24 28.04
N GLY A 269 -12.79 -0.02 28.43
CA GLY A 269 -12.06 -1.20 27.96
C GLY A 269 -12.30 -2.43 28.84
N LEU A 270 -12.06 -3.61 28.25
CA LEU A 270 -12.04 -4.91 28.96
C LEU A 270 -10.95 -4.98 30.04
N GLU A 271 -9.78 -4.39 29.74
CA GLU A 271 -8.63 -4.45 30.66
C GLU A 271 -8.77 -3.40 31.76
N ARG A 272 -8.81 -3.87 33.00
CA ARG A 272 -8.72 -3.03 34.19
C ARG A 272 -7.43 -3.36 34.96
N ILE A 273 -6.71 -2.31 35.31
CA ILE A 273 -5.55 -2.43 36.17
C ILE A 273 -6.05 -2.31 37.61
N ILE A 274 -5.94 -3.35 38.38
CA ILE A 274 -6.21 -3.37 39.81
C ILE A 274 -4.90 -3.42 40.61
N GLN A 275 -4.83 -2.68 41.69
CA GLN A 275 -3.72 -2.74 42.64
C GLN A 275 -4.08 -3.71 43.77
N ASN A 276 -3.23 -4.69 43.98
CA ASN A 276 -3.36 -5.63 45.08
C ASN A 276 -2.09 -5.60 45.94
N ARG A 277 -2.06 -6.42 47.01
CA ARG A 277 -0.88 -6.48 47.93
C ARG A 277 0.41 -6.97 47.24
N ARG A 278 0.33 -7.58 46.04
CA ARG A 278 1.45 -8.12 45.25
C ARG A 278 1.89 -7.20 44.13
N GLY A 279 1.20 -6.05 43.94
CA GLY A 279 1.48 -5.10 42.85
C GLY A 279 0.26 -4.78 41.98
N PHE A 280 0.51 -4.52 40.69
CA PHE A 280 -0.55 -4.25 39.72
C PHE A 280 -0.88 -5.53 38.93
N GLU A 281 -2.16 -5.78 38.77
CA GLU A 281 -2.69 -6.91 38.01
C GLU A 281 -3.68 -6.41 36.95
N ILE A 282 -3.66 -7.03 35.77
CA ILE A 282 -4.64 -6.76 34.73
C ILE A 282 -5.74 -7.81 34.82
N VAL A 283 -6.95 -7.37 35.08
CA VAL A 283 -8.14 -8.22 35.06
C VAL A 283 -9.03 -7.87 33.88
N LEU A 284 -9.76 -8.86 33.36
CA LEU A 284 -10.74 -8.64 32.30
C LEU A 284 -12.12 -8.45 32.89
N ASP A 285 -12.70 -7.26 32.71
CA ASP A 285 -14.03 -6.91 33.17
C ASP A 285 -14.99 -6.83 31.97
N ILE A 286 -15.61 -7.95 31.67
CA ILE A 286 -16.52 -8.05 30.52
C ILE A 286 -17.88 -7.39 30.79
N GLU A 287 -18.26 -7.22 32.05
CA GLU A 287 -19.57 -6.68 32.41
C GLU A 287 -19.65 -5.15 32.25
N SER A 288 -18.52 -4.48 32.33
CA SER A 288 -18.45 -3.02 32.14
C SER A 288 -17.81 -2.59 30.84
N ALA A 289 -17.24 -3.51 30.06
CA ALA A 289 -16.58 -3.21 28.82
C ALA A 289 -17.55 -2.84 27.70
N ASP A 290 -17.11 -2.03 26.78
CA ASP A 290 -17.86 -1.66 25.60
C ASP A 290 -17.60 -2.59 24.42
N PHE A 291 -18.69 -2.94 23.72
CA PHE A 291 -18.69 -3.70 22.49
C PHE A 291 -19.27 -2.83 21.38
N ILE A 292 -18.50 -2.56 20.34
CA ILE A 292 -18.93 -1.79 19.18
C ILE A 292 -19.75 -2.71 18.29
N LEU A 293 -20.99 -2.29 17.99
CA LEU A 293 -21.95 -3.02 17.17
C LEU A 293 -22.16 -2.38 15.79
N GLU A 294 -22.07 -1.03 15.72
CA GLU A 294 -22.27 -0.28 14.49
C GLU A 294 -21.33 0.94 14.45
N ILE A 295 -20.99 1.34 13.24
CA ILE A 295 -20.35 2.62 12.94
C ILE A 295 -21.18 3.36 11.90
N ASN A 296 -21.61 4.59 12.20
CA ASN A 296 -22.46 5.41 11.34
C ASN A 296 -23.72 4.68 10.80
N GLY A 297 -24.30 3.78 11.61
CA GLY A 297 -25.46 2.98 11.24
C GLY A 297 -25.15 1.71 10.44
N VAL A 298 -23.87 1.44 10.15
CA VAL A 298 -23.43 0.22 9.49
C VAL A 298 -23.03 -0.82 10.55
N PRO A 299 -23.72 -1.99 10.64
CA PRO A 299 -23.37 -3.04 11.57
C PRO A 299 -21.96 -3.60 11.30
N VAL A 300 -21.21 -3.87 12.38
CA VAL A 300 -19.86 -4.45 12.31
C VAL A 300 -19.75 -5.63 13.29
N LYS A 301 -19.17 -6.74 12.81
CA LYS A 301 -18.98 -7.98 13.58
C LYS A 301 -17.53 -8.28 13.90
N SER A 302 -16.60 -7.61 13.20
CA SER A 302 -15.17 -7.80 13.37
C SER A 302 -14.42 -6.46 13.31
N THR A 303 -13.22 -6.45 13.87
CA THR A 303 -12.29 -5.32 13.77
C THR A 303 -11.97 -5.01 12.31
N SER A 304 -11.87 -6.03 11.46
CA SER A 304 -11.63 -5.86 10.02
C SER A 304 -12.77 -5.10 9.34
N GLU A 305 -14.04 -5.42 9.63
CA GLU A 305 -15.20 -4.68 9.10
C GLU A 305 -15.24 -3.24 9.62
N LEU A 306 -14.97 -3.06 10.92
CA LEU A 306 -14.91 -1.73 11.54
C LEU A 306 -13.82 -0.85 10.90
N PHE A 307 -12.61 -1.37 10.73
CA PHE A 307 -11.52 -0.62 10.11
C PHE A 307 -11.77 -0.36 8.62
N ALA A 308 -12.41 -1.28 7.89
CA ALA A 308 -12.80 -1.05 6.50
C ALA A 308 -13.77 0.13 6.38
N GLU A 309 -14.73 0.25 7.31
CA GLU A 309 -15.68 1.35 7.32
C GLU A 309 -15.04 2.68 7.76
N ILE A 310 -14.14 2.65 8.75
CA ILE A 310 -13.33 3.82 9.15
C ILE A 310 -12.48 4.30 7.97
N LYS A 311 -11.85 3.38 7.23
CA LYS A 311 -11.07 3.69 6.05
C LYS A 311 -11.91 4.32 4.93
N ARG A 312 -13.11 3.79 4.67
CA ARG A 312 -14.06 4.34 3.69
C ARG A 312 -14.42 5.80 4.00
N LEU A 313 -14.47 6.15 5.28
CA LEU A 313 -14.85 7.47 5.80
C LEU A 313 -13.65 8.24 6.37
N ARG A 314 -12.46 7.97 5.88
CA ARG A 314 -11.19 8.48 6.46
C ARG A 314 -11.10 10.01 6.64
N ASN A 315 -11.90 10.78 5.91
CA ASN A 315 -11.93 12.25 6.00
C ASN A 315 -13.14 12.78 6.79
N ALA A 316 -13.88 11.92 7.49
CA ALA A 316 -15.03 12.32 8.27
C ALA A 316 -14.61 13.15 9.50
N GLU A 317 -15.35 14.21 9.80
CA GLU A 317 -15.10 15.03 11.01
C GLU A 317 -15.34 14.28 12.31
N GLY A 318 -16.14 13.20 12.28
CA GLY A 318 -16.42 12.34 13.41
C GLY A 318 -17.24 11.12 13.04
N PHE A 319 -17.33 10.20 13.99
CA PHE A 319 -17.95 8.90 13.83
C PHE A 319 -18.98 8.65 14.94
N TYR A 320 -20.12 8.11 14.55
CA TYR A 320 -21.14 7.64 15.49
C TYR A 320 -21.00 6.12 15.66
N PHE A 321 -20.86 5.69 16.90
CA PHE A 321 -20.81 4.27 17.24
C PHE A 321 -22.05 3.87 18.02
N LEU A 322 -22.67 2.73 17.66
CA LEU A 322 -23.62 2.06 18.53
C LEU A 322 -22.81 1.08 19.39
N VAL A 323 -22.89 1.28 20.68
CA VAL A 323 -22.07 0.56 21.66
C VAL A 323 -22.99 -0.13 22.68
N ARG A 324 -22.68 -1.39 22.96
CA ARG A 324 -23.28 -2.13 24.06
C ARG A 324 -22.31 -2.20 25.22
N ASN A 325 -22.77 -1.81 26.41
CA ASN A 325 -21.96 -1.92 27.63
C ASN A 325 -22.23 -3.27 28.32
N GLY A 326 -21.17 -4.07 28.46
CA GLY A 326 -21.26 -5.44 28.95
C GLY A 326 -22.01 -6.37 28.01
N LEU A 327 -22.55 -7.45 28.58
CA LEU A 327 -23.32 -8.45 27.83
C LEU A 327 -24.83 -8.20 27.84
N ASP A 328 -25.32 -7.21 28.60
CA ASP A 328 -26.75 -6.87 28.66
C ASP A 328 -27.17 -6.15 27.37
N SER A 329 -28.01 -6.82 26.58
CA SER A 329 -28.54 -6.28 25.30
C SER A 329 -29.37 -5.00 25.45
N ARG A 330 -29.82 -4.65 26.65
CA ARG A 330 -30.58 -3.43 26.93
C ARG A 330 -29.70 -2.21 27.17
N LYS A 331 -28.39 -2.40 27.46
CA LYS A 331 -27.42 -1.32 27.74
C LYS A 331 -26.78 -0.83 26.45
N LEU A 332 -27.59 -0.27 25.55
CA LEU A 332 -27.13 0.32 24.30
C LEU A 332 -27.02 1.85 24.43
N ARG A 333 -25.95 2.40 23.86
CA ARG A 333 -25.76 3.84 23.77
C ARG A 333 -25.12 4.22 22.43
N ARG A 334 -25.45 5.40 21.94
CA ARG A 334 -24.76 6.00 20.79
C ARG A 334 -23.66 6.92 21.32
N VAL A 335 -22.48 6.79 20.74
CA VAL A 335 -21.29 7.55 21.12
C VAL A 335 -20.77 8.27 19.89
N PHE A 336 -20.61 9.58 19.96
CA PHE A 336 -19.94 10.35 18.92
C PHE A 336 -18.46 10.53 19.30
N VAL A 337 -17.56 10.22 18.37
CA VAL A 337 -16.13 10.42 18.55
C VAL A 337 -15.59 11.28 17.43
N ARG A 338 -14.92 12.37 17.79
CA ARG A 338 -14.12 13.16 16.86
C ARG A 338 -12.67 12.66 16.94
N PRO A 339 -12.15 11.99 15.91
CA PRO A 339 -10.79 11.45 15.97
C PRO A 339 -9.74 12.56 15.85
N ILE A 340 -8.52 12.25 16.29
CA ILE A 340 -7.33 13.03 15.94
C ILE A 340 -6.75 12.44 14.68
N TYR A 341 -6.48 13.25 13.66
CA TYR A 341 -5.84 12.79 12.43
C TYR A 341 -4.30 12.86 12.57
N ARG A 342 -3.68 11.69 12.57
CA ARG A 342 -2.22 11.54 12.71
C ARG A 342 -1.58 11.04 11.44
#